data_fd71ecfdaed99ad3d2550cfe0bdfe477
#
_entry.id   fd71ecfdaed99ad3d2550cfe0bdfe477
#
_cell.length_a   1.000
_cell.length_b   1.000
_cell.length_c   1.000
_cell.angle_alpha   90.00
_cell.angle_beta   90.00
_cell.angle_gamma   90.00
#
_symmetry.space_group_name_H-M   'P 1'
#
loop_
_entity.id
_entity.type
_entity.pdbx_description
1 polymer ?
#
loop_
_entity_poly.entity_id
_entity_poly.type
_entity_poly.pdbx_seq_one_letter_code
_entity_poly.pdbx_strand_id
1 'polypeptide(L)'
;YGSAGWGFWNHSMVFDISMPIWFIHLKSRGPYMLQGFFAQVKNHLYPVKLYGPSLSALSLVSRLTRGRLGVVIHSGKPALQDLDLTQWHVYRVEWREGAVSFYVDGRHVATLPLRGQEYRARADVWIDNAVFGYNRRDAGRVYRHLTQENRVRAYLEVDYVKVT
;
A
#
# COMPACT_ATOMS: atom_id res chain seq x y z
N TYR A 1 12.68 -4.51 -7.04
CA TYR A 1 11.38 -5.11 -6.77
C TYR A 1 11.23 -5.28 -5.27
N GLY A 2 10.02 -5.17 -4.76
CA GLY A 2 9.73 -5.32 -3.35
C GLY A 2 8.59 -4.45 -2.89
N SER A 3 8.44 -4.33 -1.59
CA SER A 3 7.51 -3.41 -0.95
C SER A 3 8.19 -2.55 0.10
N ALA A 4 7.65 -1.36 0.30
CA ALA A 4 8.01 -0.49 1.41
C ALA A 4 6.76 0.20 1.91
N GLY A 5 6.72 0.55 3.17
CA GLY A 5 5.57 1.25 3.70
C GLY A 5 5.76 1.77 5.10
N TRP A 6 4.81 2.58 5.53
CA TRP A 6 4.75 3.19 6.85
C TRP A 6 3.31 3.54 7.23
N GLY A 7 3.01 3.35 8.49
CA GLY A 7 1.68 3.59 9.04
C GLY A 7 1.40 2.73 10.26
N PHE A 8 0.20 2.21 10.35
CA PHE A 8 -0.25 1.42 11.49
C PHE A 8 -0.57 -0.01 11.06
N TRP A 9 -0.08 -0.95 11.84
CA TRP A 9 -0.37 -2.36 11.68
C TRP A 9 -0.84 -2.99 12.99
N ASN A 10 -1.30 -4.24 12.90
CA ASN A 10 -1.77 -4.97 14.06
C ASN A 10 -0.64 -5.21 15.09
N HIS A 11 -1.03 -5.33 16.36
CA HIS A 11 -0.11 -5.53 17.45
C HIS A 11 0.61 -6.90 17.41
N SER A 12 0.00 -7.91 16.84
CA SER A 12 0.44 -9.32 16.96
C SER A 12 1.49 -9.74 15.94
N MET A 13 1.93 -8.88 15.03
CA MET A 13 2.86 -9.22 13.95
C MET A 13 2.34 -10.30 12.97
N VAL A 14 1.09 -10.70 13.06
CA VAL A 14 0.48 -11.64 12.12
C VAL A 14 0.10 -10.87 10.87
N PHE A 15 0.46 -11.40 9.70
CA PHE A 15 0.02 -10.82 8.44
C PHE A 15 -1.49 -10.99 8.31
N ASP A 16 -2.18 -9.89 8.51
CA ASP A 16 -3.63 -9.81 8.39
C ASP A 16 -4.00 -8.55 7.60
N ILE A 17 -4.57 -8.75 6.41
CA ILE A 17 -5.04 -7.66 5.55
C ILE A 17 -6.26 -6.93 6.12
N SER A 18 -6.85 -7.43 7.20
CA SER A 18 -7.97 -6.76 7.88
C SER A 18 -7.56 -5.50 8.64
N MET A 19 -6.25 -5.30 8.85
CA MET A 19 -5.74 -4.26 9.76
C MET A 19 -4.81 -3.19 9.18
N PRO A 20 -4.29 -3.26 7.93
CA PRO A 20 -3.35 -2.24 7.49
C PRO A 20 -4.02 -0.87 7.35
N ILE A 21 -3.35 0.13 7.92
CA ILE A 21 -3.65 1.56 7.79
C ILE A 21 -2.32 2.23 7.47
N TRP A 22 -1.94 2.29 6.21
CA TRP A 22 -0.61 2.71 5.83
C TRP A 22 -0.51 3.32 4.44
N PHE A 23 0.59 3.98 4.19
CA PHE A 23 1.12 4.14 2.84
C PHE A 23 1.91 2.88 2.46
N ILE A 24 1.73 2.41 1.24
CA ILE A 24 2.47 1.26 0.72
C ILE A 24 2.97 1.52 -0.70
N HIS A 25 4.25 1.30 -0.89
CA HIS A 25 4.91 1.29 -2.19
C HIS A 25 5.09 -0.15 -2.65
N LEU A 26 4.61 -0.46 -3.83
CA LEU A 26 4.68 -1.79 -4.44
C LEU A 26 5.39 -1.70 -5.77
N LYS A 27 6.43 -2.50 -5.95
CA LYS A 27 7.14 -2.63 -7.21
C LYS A 27 7.34 -4.10 -7.54
N SER A 28 6.51 -4.61 -8.43
CA SER A 28 6.45 -6.02 -8.80
C SER A 28 6.86 -6.24 -10.25
N ARG A 29 7.10 -7.48 -10.62
CA ARG A 29 7.38 -7.90 -11.98
C ARG A 29 6.20 -8.71 -12.53
N GLY A 30 5.77 -8.39 -13.75
CA GLY A 30 4.74 -9.15 -14.46
C GLY A 30 3.44 -8.39 -14.70
N PRO A 31 2.60 -8.86 -15.63
CA PRO A 31 1.45 -8.10 -16.13
C PRO A 31 0.27 -8.01 -15.15
N TYR A 32 0.24 -8.84 -14.12
CA TYR A 32 -0.87 -8.93 -13.16
C TYR A 32 -0.55 -8.32 -11.81
N MET A 33 0.61 -7.71 -11.66
CA MET A 33 1.08 -7.21 -10.40
C MET A 33 0.84 -5.72 -10.29
N LEU A 34 0.29 -5.32 -9.16
CA LEU A 34 0.06 -3.93 -8.83
C LEU A 34 1.40 -3.22 -8.63
N GLN A 35 1.62 -2.12 -9.36
CA GLN A 35 2.82 -1.31 -9.22
C GLN A 35 2.43 0.13 -8.97
N GLY A 36 2.92 0.68 -7.89
CA GLY A 36 2.62 2.05 -7.54
C GLY A 36 2.84 2.37 -6.06
N PHE A 37 2.36 3.52 -5.69
CA PHE A 37 2.30 4.01 -4.32
C PHE A 37 0.84 4.25 -3.95
N PHE A 38 0.41 3.71 -2.83
CA PHE A 38 -1.00 3.66 -2.43
C PHE A 38 -1.17 4.10 -0.98
N ALA A 39 -2.32 4.69 -0.68
CA ALA A 39 -2.88 4.75 0.65
C ALA A 39 -3.80 3.53 0.85
N GLN A 40 -3.66 2.82 1.95
CA GLN A 40 -4.43 1.62 2.23
C GLN A 40 -5.07 1.66 3.61
N VAL A 41 -6.35 1.30 3.65
CA VAL A 41 -7.07 1.00 4.88
C VAL A 41 -7.76 -0.34 4.71
N LYS A 42 -7.36 -1.32 5.52
CA LYS A 42 -7.84 -2.70 5.40
C LYS A 42 -7.66 -3.22 3.96
N ASN A 43 -8.72 -3.65 3.34
CA ASN A 43 -8.74 -4.12 1.96
C ASN A 43 -8.97 -3.01 0.90
N HIS A 44 -9.04 -1.74 1.29
CA HIS A 44 -9.21 -0.61 0.38
C HIS A 44 -7.87 0.02 0.03
N LEU A 45 -7.52 0.05 -1.27
CA LEU A 45 -6.34 0.73 -1.81
C LEU A 45 -6.76 1.94 -2.64
N TYR A 46 -6.17 3.08 -2.34
CA TYR A 46 -6.32 4.31 -3.11
C TYR A 46 -5.00 4.68 -3.78
N PRO A 47 -4.96 4.87 -5.11
CA PRO A 47 -3.71 5.16 -5.82
C PRO A 47 -3.24 6.58 -5.53
N VAL A 48 -2.03 6.71 -5.01
CA VAL A 48 -1.31 7.98 -4.85
C VAL A 48 -0.49 8.26 -6.11
N LYS A 49 0.30 7.28 -6.55
CA LYS A 49 1.06 7.29 -7.79
C LYS A 49 1.06 5.90 -8.43
N LEU A 50 0.96 5.84 -9.73
CA LEU A 50 0.99 4.58 -10.47
C LEU A 50 2.17 4.54 -11.45
N TYR A 51 2.73 3.34 -11.65
CA TYR A 51 3.85 3.12 -12.55
C TYR A 51 3.43 2.39 -13.81
N GLY A 52 3.95 2.85 -14.95
CA GLY A 52 3.81 2.20 -16.26
C GLY A 52 2.36 1.95 -16.68
N PRO A 53 2.08 0.85 -17.39
CA PRO A 53 0.77 0.54 -17.95
C PRO A 53 -0.30 0.20 -16.88
N SER A 54 0.05 0.24 -15.62
CA SER A 54 -0.89 0.01 -14.51
C SER A 54 -2.08 0.97 -14.51
N LEU A 55 -1.94 2.14 -15.13
CA LEU A 55 -3.01 3.12 -15.30
C LEU A 55 -4.23 2.57 -16.06
N SER A 56 -3.99 1.85 -17.16
CA SER A 56 -5.06 1.27 -17.97
C SER A 56 -5.56 -0.07 -17.45
N ALA A 57 -4.70 -0.80 -16.73
CA ALA A 57 -5.06 -2.09 -16.14
C ALA A 57 -5.81 -1.97 -14.82
N LEU A 58 -5.80 -0.80 -14.17
CA LEU A 58 -6.34 -0.63 -12.82
C LEU A 58 -7.84 -0.94 -12.73
N SER A 59 -8.61 -0.54 -13.73
CA SER A 59 -10.05 -0.82 -13.78
C SER A 59 -10.33 -2.32 -13.96
N LEU A 60 -9.52 -3.01 -14.77
CA LEU A 60 -9.63 -4.45 -14.99
C LEU A 60 -9.19 -5.22 -13.75
N VAL A 61 -8.07 -4.85 -13.15
CA VAL A 61 -7.56 -5.44 -11.90
C VAL A 61 -8.56 -5.21 -10.77
N SER A 62 -9.15 -4.03 -10.64
CA SER A 62 -10.18 -3.72 -9.64
C SER A 62 -11.42 -4.65 -9.78
N ARG A 63 -11.86 -4.92 -11.00
CA ARG A 63 -12.98 -5.84 -11.24
C ARG A 63 -12.63 -7.29 -10.91
N LEU A 64 -11.42 -7.72 -11.23
CA LEU A 64 -10.95 -9.09 -10.99
C LEU A 64 -10.65 -9.35 -9.50
N THR A 65 -10.12 -8.36 -8.79
CA THR A 65 -9.77 -8.49 -7.36
C THR A 65 -10.98 -8.38 -6.46
N ARG A 66 -12.00 -7.60 -6.84
CA ARG A 66 -13.23 -7.44 -6.05
C ARG A 66 -13.96 -8.76 -5.81
N GLY A 67 -13.87 -9.72 -6.75
CA GLY A 67 -14.54 -11.02 -6.66
C GLY A 67 -13.73 -12.16 -6.04
N ARG A 68 -12.39 -12.05 -5.94
CA ARG A 68 -11.52 -13.19 -5.58
C ARG A 68 -10.55 -12.92 -4.42
N LEU A 69 -10.14 -11.69 -4.19
CA LEU A 69 -9.17 -11.36 -3.14
C LEU A 69 -9.76 -10.46 -2.06
N GLY A 70 -11.01 -10.05 -2.18
CA GLY A 70 -11.63 -9.11 -1.25
C GLY A 70 -10.99 -7.72 -1.23
N VAL A 71 -10.02 -7.44 -2.12
CA VAL A 71 -9.34 -6.16 -2.20
C VAL A 71 -10.10 -5.21 -3.12
N VAL A 72 -10.39 -4.00 -2.64
CA VAL A 72 -11.06 -2.94 -3.37
C VAL A 72 -10.02 -1.90 -3.79
N ILE A 73 -9.74 -1.82 -5.09
CA ILE A 73 -8.87 -0.78 -5.63
C ILE A 73 -9.76 0.34 -6.15
N HIS A 74 -9.58 1.54 -5.61
CA HIS A 74 -10.28 2.73 -6.07
C HIS A 74 -9.72 3.17 -7.43
N SER A 75 -10.54 3.14 -8.46
CA SER A 75 -10.18 3.42 -9.86
C SER A 75 -10.26 4.91 -10.20
N GLY A 76 -9.73 5.76 -9.35
CA GLY A 76 -9.62 7.20 -9.62
C GLY A 76 -8.30 7.58 -10.31
N LYS A 77 -8.18 8.85 -10.70
CA LYS A 77 -6.86 9.39 -11.02
C LYS A 77 -5.96 9.30 -9.79
N PRO A 78 -4.68 8.94 -9.94
CA PRO A 78 -3.73 9.00 -8.83
C PRO A 78 -3.69 10.40 -8.22
N ALA A 79 -3.69 10.48 -6.90
CA ALA A 79 -3.76 11.77 -6.20
C ALA A 79 -2.54 12.67 -6.49
N LEU A 80 -1.37 12.06 -6.61
CA LEU A 80 -0.07 12.74 -6.77
C LEU A 80 0.79 11.99 -7.79
N GLN A 81 0.39 11.97 -9.06
CA GLN A 81 1.13 11.23 -10.10
C GLN A 81 2.54 11.78 -10.34
N ASP A 82 2.77 13.05 -10.04
CA ASP A 82 4.03 13.78 -10.15
C ASP A 82 4.98 13.59 -8.95
N LEU A 83 4.52 12.95 -7.88
CA LEU A 83 5.31 12.73 -6.66
C LEU A 83 6.63 11.99 -6.98
N ASP A 84 7.76 12.58 -6.59
CA ASP A 84 9.08 11.95 -6.72
C ASP A 84 9.48 11.28 -5.40
N LEU A 85 9.29 9.98 -5.30
CA LEU A 85 9.61 9.19 -4.11
C LEU A 85 11.12 9.07 -3.81
N THR A 86 11.98 9.67 -4.61
CA THR A 86 13.43 9.79 -4.32
C THR A 86 13.76 11.04 -3.53
N GLN A 87 12.80 11.91 -3.32
CA GLN A 87 12.92 13.13 -2.52
C GLN A 87 12.35 12.92 -1.11
N TRP A 88 12.75 13.78 -0.20
CA TRP A 88 12.20 13.82 1.15
C TRP A 88 10.77 14.35 1.13
N HIS A 89 9.87 13.65 1.81
CA HIS A 89 8.46 14.01 1.96
C HIS A 89 7.99 13.83 3.38
N VAL A 90 7.04 14.62 3.80
CA VAL A 90 6.32 14.44 5.06
C VAL A 90 5.02 13.69 4.80
N TYR A 91 4.94 12.47 5.31
CA TYR A 91 3.75 11.65 5.23
C TYR A 91 2.98 11.72 6.54
N ARG A 92 1.67 11.94 6.47
CA ARG A 92 0.81 11.98 7.64
C ARG A 92 -0.39 11.08 7.45
N VAL A 93 -0.65 10.27 8.48
CA VAL A 93 -1.84 9.43 8.58
C VAL A 93 -2.63 9.88 9.80
N GLU A 94 -3.82 10.36 9.60
CA GLU A 94 -4.74 10.74 10.66
C GLU A 94 -5.80 9.67 10.84
N TRP A 95 -5.72 8.94 11.92
CA TRP A 95 -6.72 7.96 12.28
C TRP A 95 -7.71 8.57 13.26
N ARG A 96 -8.94 8.73 12.82
CA ARG A 96 -10.06 9.23 13.61
C ARG A 96 -11.19 8.21 13.60
N GLU A 97 -12.15 8.40 14.48
CA GLU A 97 -13.35 7.58 14.50
C GLU A 97 -14.03 7.58 13.12
N GLY A 98 -14.26 6.37 12.61
CA GLY A 98 -14.96 6.14 11.34
C GLY A 98 -14.15 6.36 10.06
N ALA A 99 -12.96 6.99 10.11
CA ALA A 99 -12.19 7.31 8.91
C ALA A 99 -10.69 7.46 9.16
N VAL A 100 -9.91 7.24 8.10
CA VAL A 100 -8.48 7.52 8.06
C VAL A 100 -8.18 8.46 6.91
N SER A 101 -7.51 9.56 7.19
CA SER A 101 -7.08 10.54 6.19
C SER A 101 -5.57 10.47 5.98
N PHE A 102 -5.15 10.56 4.73
CA PHE A 102 -3.78 10.48 4.28
C PHE A 102 -3.34 11.79 3.65
N TYR A 103 -2.11 12.23 3.96
CA TYR A 103 -1.53 13.46 3.44
C TYR A 103 -0.07 13.25 3.05
N VAL A 104 0.38 13.94 2.02
CA VAL A 104 1.79 14.06 1.62
C VAL A 104 2.12 15.53 1.48
N ASP A 105 3.11 16.02 2.20
CA ASP A 105 3.53 17.44 2.24
C ASP A 105 2.35 18.39 2.50
N GLY A 106 1.48 18.02 3.43
CA GLY A 106 0.27 18.75 3.75
C GLY A 106 -0.87 18.64 2.74
N ARG A 107 -0.64 18.07 1.55
CA ARG A 107 -1.68 17.84 0.52
C ARG A 107 -2.52 16.62 0.89
N HIS A 108 -3.82 16.79 0.94
CA HIS A 108 -4.75 15.67 1.16
C HIS A 108 -4.71 14.71 -0.03
N VAL A 109 -4.56 13.42 0.28
CA VAL A 109 -4.49 12.32 -0.71
C VAL A 109 -5.80 11.57 -0.79
N ALA A 110 -6.27 11.09 0.35
CA ALA A 110 -7.49 10.30 0.42
C ALA A 110 -8.05 10.30 1.84
N THR A 111 -9.35 10.09 1.95
CA THR A 111 -10.00 9.69 3.19
C THR A 111 -10.73 8.38 2.94
N LEU A 112 -10.36 7.34 3.69
CA LEU A 112 -10.90 6.01 3.55
C LEU A 112 -11.70 5.63 4.80
N PRO A 113 -12.83 4.93 4.64
CA PRO A 113 -13.64 4.53 5.77
C PRO A 113 -12.93 3.47 6.61
N LEU A 114 -12.99 3.63 7.92
CA LEU A 114 -12.58 2.64 8.89
C LEU A 114 -13.76 2.37 9.83
N ARG A 115 -14.54 1.35 9.51
CA ARG A 115 -15.66 0.91 10.35
C ARG A 115 -15.24 -0.25 11.21
N GLY A 116 -15.72 -0.29 12.46
CA GLY A 116 -15.57 -1.44 13.33
C GLY A 116 -14.83 -1.11 14.62
N GLN A 117 -14.45 -2.16 15.35
CA GLN A 117 -13.97 -2.17 16.72
C GLN A 117 -12.69 -1.34 16.92
N GLU A 118 -12.44 -1.02 18.20
CA GLU A 118 -11.16 -0.50 18.64
C GLU A 118 -10.03 -1.46 18.27
N TYR A 119 -9.03 -0.93 17.56
CA TYR A 119 -7.86 -1.70 17.14
C TYR A 119 -6.67 -1.31 18.00
N ARG A 120 -5.95 -2.30 18.50
CA ARG A 120 -4.60 -2.08 18.98
C ARG A 120 -3.65 -2.17 17.81
N ALA A 121 -3.00 -1.08 17.49
CA ALA A 121 -2.04 -0.98 16.41
C ALA A 121 -0.71 -0.45 16.92
N ARG A 122 0.33 -0.67 16.16
CA ARG A 122 1.64 -0.06 16.34
C ARG A 122 2.01 0.71 15.08
N ALA A 123 2.86 1.71 15.21
CA ALA A 123 3.48 2.36 14.08
C ALA A 123 4.59 1.45 13.54
N ASP A 124 4.56 1.21 12.25
CA ASP A 124 5.54 0.41 11.52
C ASP A 124 6.11 1.19 10.34
N VAL A 125 7.41 0.99 10.11
CA VAL A 125 8.11 1.39 8.89
C VAL A 125 8.88 0.17 8.40
N TRP A 126 8.71 -0.20 7.13
CA TRP A 126 9.39 -1.39 6.60
C TRP A 126 9.81 -1.23 5.16
N ILE A 127 10.79 -2.03 4.78
CA ILE A 127 11.18 -2.30 3.41
C ILE A 127 11.54 -3.77 3.30
N ASP A 128 11.06 -4.41 2.25
CA ASP A 128 11.37 -5.81 1.98
C ASP A 128 11.47 -6.12 0.48
N ASN A 129 11.85 -7.34 0.16
CA ASN A 129 11.90 -7.87 -1.20
C ASN A 129 10.64 -8.65 -1.58
N ALA A 130 9.56 -8.49 -0.82
CA ALA A 130 8.31 -9.18 -1.10
C ALA A 130 7.51 -8.46 -2.19
N VAL A 131 6.84 -9.25 -2.99
CA VAL A 131 5.92 -8.77 -4.01
C VAL A 131 4.54 -9.34 -3.80
N PHE A 132 3.55 -8.52 -4.09
CA PHE A 132 2.17 -8.94 -4.12
C PHE A 132 1.80 -9.30 -5.55
N GLY A 133 1.31 -10.51 -5.75
CA GLY A 133 0.92 -10.97 -7.06
C GLY A 133 -0.22 -11.97 -6.98
N TYR A 134 -1.08 -11.95 -8.00
CA TYR A 134 -2.14 -12.95 -8.12
C TYR A 134 -1.55 -14.25 -8.67
N ASN A 135 -1.70 -15.33 -7.93
CA ASN A 135 -1.43 -16.67 -8.42
C ASN A 135 -2.74 -17.44 -8.62
N ARG A 136 -3.06 -17.77 -9.87
CA ARG A 136 -4.28 -18.47 -10.23
C ARG A 136 -4.38 -19.88 -9.62
N ARG A 137 -3.23 -20.51 -9.33
CA ARG A 137 -3.15 -21.88 -8.77
C ARG A 137 -3.14 -21.89 -7.25
N ASP A 138 -2.78 -20.78 -6.63
CA ASP A 138 -2.64 -20.68 -5.18
C ASP A 138 -3.09 -19.31 -4.72
N ALA A 139 -4.41 -19.17 -4.58
CA ALA A 139 -5.04 -17.90 -4.16
C ALA A 139 -4.62 -17.45 -2.75
N GLY A 140 -4.01 -18.34 -1.94
CA GLY A 140 -3.47 -18.03 -0.62
C GLY A 140 -2.08 -17.38 -0.64
N ARG A 141 -1.36 -17.44 -1.77
CA ARG A 141 0.00 -16.88 -1.86
C ARG A 141 0.05 -15.59 -2.66
N VAL A 142 -0.61 -14.58 -2.14
CA VAL A 142 -0.57 -13.23 -2.72
C VAL A 142 0.79 -12.56 -2.47
N TYR A 143 1.53 -13.02 -1.49
CA TYR A 143 2.79 -12.46 -1.01
C TYR A 143 3.93 -13.47 -1.17
N ARG A 144 5.02 -13.09 -1.82
CA ARG A 144 6.23 -13.91 -1.95
C ARG A 144 7.49 -13.06 -1.94
N HIS A 145 8.58 -13.63 -1.44
CA HIS A 145 9.90 -13.01 -1.51
C HIS A 145 10.56 -13.24 -2.89
N LEU A 146 11.22 -12.21 -3.40
CA LEU A 146 12.00 -12.22 -4.63
C LEU A 146 13.49 -12.15 -4.28
N THR A 147 14.10 -13.27 -3.93
CA THR A 147 15.50 -13.30 -3.47
C THR A 147 16.50 -13.27 -4.61
N GLN A 148 16.19 -13.88 -5.76
CA GLN A 148 17.12 -14.01 -6.89
C GLN A 148 17.00 -12.86 -7.89
N GLU A 149 15.83 -12.21 -7.96
CA GLU A 149 15.56 -11.16 -8.93
C GLU A 149 15.94 -9.76 -8.41
N ASN A 150 16.15 -9.61 -7.09
CA ASN A 150 16.54 -8.35 -6.46
C ASN A 150 18.05 -8.23 -6.31
N ARG A 151 18.70 -7.87 -7.42
CA ARG A 151 20.16 -7.65 -7.43
C ARG A 151 20.55 -6.21 -7.09
N VAL A 152 19.62 -5.29 -7.14
CA VAL A 152 19.85 -3.88 -6.82
C VAL A 152 19.40 -3.62 -5.39
N ARG A 153 20.26 -3.02 -4.60
CA ARG A 153 19.90 -2.59 -3.24
C ARG A 153 18.80 -1.54 -3.32
N ALA A 154 17.81 -1.70 -2.46
CA ALA A 154 16.80 -0.68 -2.20
C ALA A 154 16.91 -0.26 -0.73
N TYR A 155 16.70 1.01 -0.45
CA TYR A 155 16.69 1.54 0.91
C TYR A 155 15.53 2.52 1.07
N LEU A 156 15.12 2.64 2.29
CA LEU A 156 14.18 3.62 2.77
C LEU A 156 14.88 4.41 3.87
N GLU A 157 15.01 5.71 3.68
CA GLU A 157 15.58 6.60 4.66
C GLU A 157 14.47 7.26 5.46
N VAL A 158 14.63 7.32 6.79
CA VAL A 158 13.65 7.89 7.71
C VAL A 158 14.37 8.88 8.61
N ASP A 159 13.96 10.14 8.55
CA ASP A 159 14.48 11.18 9.43
C ASP A 159 13.83 11.09 10.82
N TYR A 160 12.50 11.07 10.86
CA TYR A 160 11.78 10.91 12.13
C TYR A 160 10.44 10.20 11.97
N VAL A 161 9.95 9.63 13.07
CA VAL A 161 8.57 9.14 13.23
C VAL A 161 7.98 9.82 14.45
N LYS A 162 6.81 10.43 14.28
CA LYS A 162 6.07 11.06 15.36
C LYS A 162 4.67 10.49 15.44
N VAL A 163 4.29 10.01 16.60
CA VAL A 163 2.92 9.55 16.93
C VAL A 163 2.34 10.50 17.98
N THR A 164 1.14 11.01 17.74
CA THR A 164 0.46 11.97 18.66
C THR A 164 -0.99 11.57 18.87
#